data_764d63a3f8dbd183b3304eba39b91780
#
_entry.id   764d63a3f8dbd183b3304eba39b91780
#
_cell.length_a   1.000
_cell.length_b   1.000
_cell.length_c   1.000
_cell.angle_alpha   90.00
_cell.angle_beta   90.00
_cell.angle_gamma   90.00
#
_symmetry.space_group_name_H-M   'P 1'
#
loop_
_entity.id
_entity.type
_entity.pdbx_description
1 polymer ?
#
loop_
_entity_poly.entity_id
_entity_poly.type
_entity_poly.pdbx_seq_one_letter_code
_entity_poly.pdbx_strand_id
1 'polypeptide(L)' 'MYFPRIEDLRIDSDRKQYEVAAYLHLNREVYRRYEKGEREIPVCAVIQLARLYGTSTDYILGLSDRR' A
#
# COMPACT_ATOMS: atom_id res chain seq x y z
N MET A 1 1.38 12.21 -3.32
CA MET A 1 1.46 12.27 -1.85
C MET A 1 2.08 10.98 -1.31
N TYR A 2 2.92 11.08 -0.31
CA TYR A 2 3.62 9.92 0.24
C TYR A 2 2.88 9.39 1.48
N PHE A 3 2.55 8.09 1.46
CA PHE A 3 1.91 7.41 2.59
C PHE A 3 2.87 6.33 3.12
N PRO A 4 3.69 6.64 4.14
CA PRO A 4 4.74 5.73 4.59
C PRO A 4 4.23 4.38 5.11
N ARG A 5 3.00 4.30 5.57
CA ARG A 5 2.47 3.04 6.10
C ARG A 5 2.27 1.97 5.03
N ILE A 6 2.19 2.37 3.74
CA ILE A 6 2.10 1.40 2.65
C ILE A 6 3.36 0.53 2.64
N GLU A 7 4.53 1.16 2.70
CA GLU A 7 5.79 0.43 2.77
C GLU A 7 5.97 -0.31 4.09
N ASP A 8 5.61 0.35 5.20
CA ASP A 8 5.73 -0.23 6.53
C ASP A 8 4.96 -1.53 6.65
N LEU A 9 3.71 -1.55 6.17
CA LEU A 9 2.88 -2.75 6.22
C LEU A 9 3.46 -3.86 5.35
N ARG A 10 4.01 -3.51 4.19
CA ARG A 10 4.63 -4.49 3.32
C ARG A 10 5.84 -5.13 3.99
N ILE A 11 6.71 -4.32 4.57
CA ILE A 11 7.91 -4.80 5.26
C ILE A 11 7.54 -5.64 6.48
N ASP A 12 6.58 -5.17 7.27
CA ASP A 12 6.13 -5.88 8.48
C ASP A 12 5.55 -7.26 8.16
N SER A 13 4.97 -7.42 6.97
CA SER A 13 4.38 -8.69 6.55
C SER A 13 5.35 -9.58 5.74
N ASP A 14 6.61 -9.16 5.63
CA ASP A 14 7.64 -9.89 4.88
C ASP A 14 7.31 -10.07 3.40
N ARG A 15 6.60 -9.11 2.81
CA ARG A 15 6.24 -9.16 1.38
C ARG A 15 7.20 -8.30 0.57
N LYS A 16 7.46 -8.75 -0.65
CA LYS A 16 8.28 -8.00 -1.60
C LYS A 16 7.40 -7.13 -2.48
N GLN A 17 7.98 -6.09 -3.07
CA GLN A 17 7.22 -5.18 -3.94
C GLN A 17 6.49 -5.91 -5.06
N TYR A 18 7.15 -6.88 -5.71
CA TYR A 18 6.52 -7.58 -6.82
C TYR A 18 5.33 -8.44 -6.36
N GLU A 19 5.36 -8.93 -5.11
CA GLU A 19 4.26 -9.73 -4.58
C GLU A 19 3.02 -8.86 -4.37
N VAL A 20 3.20 -7.68 -3.80
CA VAL A 20 2.08 -6.76 -3.58
C VAL A 20 1.58 -6.20 -4.91
N ALA A 21 2.50 -5.89 -5.83
CA ALA A 21 2.12 -5.43 -7.16
C ALA A 21 1.24 -6.48 -7.87
N ALA A 22 1.61 -7.75 -7.78
CA ALA A 22 0.83 -8.84 -8.37
C ALA A 22 -0.56 -8.93 -7.74
N TYR A 23 -0.66 -8.74 -6.43
CA TYR A 23 -1.96 -8.73 -5.75
C TYR A 23 -2.86 -7.61 -6.28
N LEU A 24 -2.26 -6.46 -6.58
CA LEU A 24 -3.00 -5.31 -7.10
C LEU A 24 -3.17 -5.33 -8.63
N HIS A 25 -2.68 -6.37 -9.31
CA HIS A 25 -2.69 -6.49 -10.77
C HIS A 25 -1.94 -5.34 -11.45
N LEU A 26 -0.83 -4.91 -10.84
CA LEU A 26 0.03 -3.86 -11.35
C LEU A 26 1.42 -4.42 -11.63
N ASN A 27 2.18 -3.74 -12.49
CA ASN A 27 3.58 -4.08 -12.59
C ASN A 27 4.34 -3.47 -11.40
N ARG A 28 5.51 -4.01 -11.11
CA ARG A 28 6.31 -3.62 -9.96
C ARG A 28 6.67 -2.14 -9.97
N GLU A 29 6.99 -1.57 -11.14
CA GLU A 29 7.40 -0.18 -11.24
C GLU A 29 6.27 0.79 -10.88
N VAL A 30 5.05 0.50 -11.34
CA VAL A 30 3.88 1.32 -11.00
C VAL A 30 3.63 1.28 -9.50
N TYR A 31 3.66 0.07 -8.92
CA TYR A 31 3.47 -0.08 -7.48
C TYR A 31 4.56 0.66 -6.70
N ARG A 32 5.83 0.54 -7.14
CA ARG A 32 6.95 1.24 -6.49
C ARG A 32 6.70 2.75 -6.43
N ARG A 33 6.21 3.32 -7.52
CA ARG A 33 5.92 4.76 -7.57
C ARG A 33 4.82 5.15 -6.60
N TYR A 34 3.80 4.30 -6.46
CA TYR A 34 2.75 4.53 -5.46
C TYR A 34 3.33 4.49 -4.06
N GLU A 35 4.17 3.50 -3.77
CA GLU A 35 4.76 3.33 -2.45
C GLU A 35 5.66 4.52 -2.08
N LYS A 36 6.40 5.06 -3.04
CA LYS A 36 7.34 6.15 -2.80
C LYS A 36 6.70 7.54 -2.91
N GLY A 37 5.43 7.62 -3.23
CA GLY A 37 4.74 8.90 -3.35
C GLY A 37 5.04 9.65 -4.64
N GLU A 38 5.68 9.02 -5.60
CA GLU A 38 5.97 9.62 -6.91
C GLU A 38 4.73 9.70 -7.78
N ARG A 39 3.70 8.93 -7.43
CA ARG A 39 2.45 8.88 -8.17
C ARG A 39 1.31 8.66 -7.18
N GLU A 40 0.18 9.33 -7.40
CA GLU A 40 -0.98 9.18 -6.52
C GLU A 40 -1.57 7.79 -6.62
N ILE A 41 -1.71 7.13 -5.47
CA ILE A 41 -2.31 5.79 -5.43
C ILE A 41 -3.84 5.93 -5.57
N PRO A 42 -4.47 5.15 -6.46
CA PRO A 42 -5.92 5.21 -6.58
C PRO A 42 -6.62 4.61 -5.36
N VAL A 43 -7.82 5.10 -5.08
CA VAL A 43 -8.60 4.66 -3.91
C VAL A 43 -8.82 3.15 -3.94
N CYS A 44 -9.10 2.58 -5.11
CA CYS A 44 -9.34 1.14 -5.22
C CYS A 44 -8.13 0.33 -4.78
N ALA A 45 -6.92 0.81 -5.05
CA ALA A 45 -5.70 0.13 -4.62
C ALA A 45 -5.54 0.21 -3.10
N VAL A 46 -5.87 1.36 -2.49
CA VAL A 46 -5.81 1.52 -1.04
C VAL A 46 -6.78 0.54 -0.36
N ILE A 47 -7.99 0.40 -0.91
CA ILE A 47 -8.98 -0.54 -0.37
C ILE A 47 -8.44 -1.98 -0.45
N GLN A 48 -7.82 -2.35 -1.56
CA GLN A 48 -7.26 -3.69 -1.72
C GLN A 48 -6.11 -3.94 -0.75
N LEU A 49 -5.26 -2.94 -0.52
CA LEU A 49 -4.18 -3.04 0.46
C LEU A 49 -4.75 -3.21 1.87
N ALA A 50 -5.81 -2.50 2.20
CA ALA A 50 -6.46 -2.65 3.51
C ALA A 50 -6.96 -4.08 3.71
N ARG A 51 -7.51 -4.68 2.67
CA ARG A 51 -7.96 -6.09 2.73
C ARG A 51 -6.79 -7.05 2.85
N LEU A 52 -5.71 -6.79 2.12
CA LEU A 52 -4.53 -7.65 2.15
C LEU A 52 -3.91 -7.69 3.54
N TYR A 53 -3.80 -6.55 4.19
CA TYR A 53 -3.13 -6.42 5.48
C TYR A 53 -4.09 -6.54 6.68
N GLY A 54 -5.39 -6.64 6.43
CA GLY A 54 -6.36 -6.72 7.52
C GLY A 54 -6.44 -5.46 8.36
N THR A 55 -6.31 -4.30 7.73
CA THR A 55 -6.35 -3.02 8.42
C THR A 55 -7.33 -2.08 7.73
N SER A 56 -7.50 -0.86 8.25
CA SER A 56 -8.39 0.13 7.66
C SER A 56 -7.68 1.00 6.64
N THR A 57 -8.43 1.56 5.70
CA THR A 57 -7.91 2.56 4.78
C THR A 57 -7.44 3.79 5.54
N ASP A 58 -8.13 4.17 6.63
CA ASP A 58 -7.74 5.30 7.46
C ASP A 58 -6.36 5.11 8.06
N TYR A 59 -6.04 3.90 8.53
CA TYR A 59 -4.71 3.61 9.05
C TYR A 59 -3.64 3.77 7.98
N ILE A 60 -3.89 3.21 6.80
CA ILE A 60 -2.94 3.28 5.68
C ILE A 60 -2.66 4.74 5.29
N LEU A 61 -3.70 5.57 5.26
CA LEU A 61 -3.60 6.96 4.85
C LEU A 61 -3.14 7.90 5.96
N GLY A 62 -2.95 7.37 7.18
CA GLY A 62 -2.47 8.17 8.29
C GLY A 62 -3.55 8.97 9.01
N LEU A 63 -4.81 8.67 8.74
CA LEU A 63 -5.94 9.37 9.37
C LEU A 63 -6.30 8.77 10.73
N SER A 64 -5.76 7.60 11.04
CA SER A 64 -6.00 6.90 12.30
C SER A 64 -4.72 6.16 12.70
N ASP A 65 -4.47 6.07 14.01
CA ASP A 65 -3.35 5.29 14.54
C ASP A 65 -3.76 3.86 14.90
N ARG A 66 -5.03 3.53 14.73
CA ARG A 66 -5.54 2.19 15.01
C ARG A 66 -5.39 1.30 13.78
N ARG A 67 -4.64 0.25 13.97
CA ARG A 67 -4.41 -0.75 12.93
C ARG A 67 -5.57 -1.74 12.78
#